data_b93b920acbbd1481fc10544b6ea429d1
#
_entry.id   b93b920acbbd1481fc10544b6ea429d1
#
_cell.length_a   1.000
_cell.length_b   1.000
_cell.length_c   1.000
_cell.angle_alpha   90.00
_cell.angle_beta   90.00
_cell.angle_gamma   90.00
#
_symmetry.space_group_name_H-M   'P 1'
#
loop_
_entity.id
_entity.type
_entity.pdbx_description
1 polymer ?
#
loop_
_entity_poly.entity_id
_entity_poly.type
_entity_poly.pdbx_seq_one_letter_code
_entity_poly.pdbx_strand_id
1 'polypeptide(L)'
;MSDYLLEMNNIVKTFGGVKALNGIDIKVKPGECVGLCGENGAGKSTLMKVLSAVYPHGTWDGEIIWDGQPLRAHSIAETEACGIVIIHQELTLVPDLSVAENIFMGHELTLPGGRMNYPAMMHRAEALMHELKVPDINVALPVSQYGGGYQ
;
A
#
# COMPACT_ATOMS: atom_id res chain seq x y z
N MET A 1 -21.20 9.63 14.55
CA MET A 1 -19.92 9.51 13.85
C MET A 1 -19.32 8.20 14.29
N SER A 2 -18.85 7.36 13.39
CA SER A 2 -18.21 6.10 13.77
C SER A 2 -16.90 6.40 14.49
N ASP A 3 -16.63 5.67 15.61
CA ASP A 3 -15.35 5.77 16.33
C ASP A 3 -14.21 5.03 15.60
N TYR A 4 -14.54 4.40 14.46
CA TYR A 4 -13.60 3.61 13.67
C TYR A 4 -13.15 4.35 12.43
N LEU A 5 -11.85 4.27 12.14
CA LEU A 5 -11.24 4.76 10.90
C LEU A 5 -11.54 3.82 9.73
N LEU A 6 -11.44 2.51 9.99
CA LEU A 6 -11.77 1.46 9.02
C LEU A 6 -12.82 0.53 9.58
N GLU A 7 -13.84 0.24 8.78
CA GLU A 7 -14.76 -0.85 9.02
C GLU A 7 -14.88 -1.68 7.73
N MET A 8 -14.63 -2.97 7.83
CA MET A 8 -14.91 -3.95 6.79
C MET A 8 -16.01 -4.86 7.33
N ASN A 9 -17.15 -4.90 6.68
CA ASN A 9 -18.34 -5.59 7.16
C ASN A 9 -18.74 -6.69 6.17
N ASN A 10 -18.85 -7.92 6.68
CA ASN A 10 -19.32 -9.10 5.95
C ASN A 10 -18.60 -9.31 4.60
N ILE A 11 -17.27 -9.19 4.60
CA ILE A 11 -16.48 -9.32 3.37
C ILE A 11 -16.45 -10.77 2.90
N VAL A 12 -16.94 -10.99 1.68
CA VAL A 12 -16.95 -12.30 1.01
C VAL A 12 -16.17 -12.19 -0.30
N LYS A 13 -15.21 -13.11 -0.53
CA LYS A 13 -14.48 -13.24 -1.78
C LYS A 13 -14.39 -14.68 -2.21
N THR A 14 -14.81 -14.96 -3.43
CA THR A 14 -14.81 -16.30 -4.01
C THR A 14 -13.91 -16.36 -5.24
N PHE A 15 -13.14 -17.43 -5.39
CA PHE A 15 -12.33 -17.75 -6.56
C PHE A 15 -12.68 -19.15 -7.06
N GLY A 16 -13.14 -19.25 -8.31
CA GLY A 16 -13.44 -20.55 -8.91
C GLY A 16 -14.37 -21.45 -8.07
N GLY A 17 -15.33 -20.86 -7.35
CA GLY A 17 -16.25 -21.60 -6.48
C GLY A 17 -15.73 -21.81 -5.04
N VAL A 18 -14.47 -21.49 -4.75
CA VAL A 18 -13.92 -21.59 -3.39
C VAL A 18 -14.01 -20.22 -2.70
N LYS A 19 -14.65 -20.18 -1.53
CA LYS A 19 -14.72 -18.97 -0.70
C LYS A 19 -13.40 -18.76 0.03
N ALA A 20 -12.60 -17.78 -0.42
CA ALA A 20 -11.38 -17.38 0.25
C ALA A 20 -11.63 -16.46 1.45
N LEU A 21 -12.71 -15.67 1.40
CA LEU A 21 -13.25 -14.90 2.52
C LEU A 21 -14.73 -15.24 2.66
N ASN A 22 -15.19 -15.48 3.86
CA ASN A 22 -16.57 -15.89 4.14
C ASN A 22 -17.19 -15.09 5.29
N GLY A 23 -17.58 -13.85 4.97
CA GLY A 23 -18.22 -12.95 5.95
C GLY A 23 -17.25 -12.45 7.01
N ILE A 24 -16.14 -11.83 6.60
CA ILE A 24 -15.11 -11.30 7.51
C ILE A 24 -15.46 -9.89 7.92
N ASP A 25 -15.40 -9.63 9.22
CA ASP A 25 -15.56 -8.31 9.82
C ASP A 25 -14.24 -7.85 10.45
N ILE A 26 -13.83 -6.61 10.18
CA ILE A 26 -12.68 -5.96 10.81
C ILE A 26 -13.04 -4.52 11.11
N LYS A 27 -12.59 -4.03 12.28
CA LYS A 27 -12.72 -2.64 12.67
C LYS A 27 -11.40 -2.16 13.25
N VAL A 28 -10.98 -0.97 12.85
CA VAL A 28 -9.73 -0.35 13.28
C VAL A 28 -10.01 1.10 13.68
N LYS A 29 -9.55 1.49 14.86
CA LYS A 29 -9.64 2.87 15.33
C LYS A 29 -8.44 3.71 14.86
N PRO A 30 -8.57 5.04 14.81
CA PRO A 30 -7.42 5.90 14.58
C PRO A 30 -6.29 5.61 15.58
N GLY A 31 -5.05 5.48 15.08
CA GLY A 31 -3.87 5.21 15.90
C GLY A 31 -3.75 3.78 16.45
N GLU A 32 -4.67 2.89 16.10
CA GLU A 32 -4.66 1.49 16.54
C GLU A 32 -3.77 0.63 15.64
N CYS A 33 -3.09 -0.34 16.24
CA CYS A 33 -2.36 -1.39 15.54
C CYS A 33 -3.10 -2.71 15.74
N VAL A 34 -3.63 -3.28 14.64
CA VAL A 34 -4.41 -4.52 14.66
C VAL A 34 -3.60 -5.66 14.05
N GLY A 35 -3.42 -6.75 14.81
CA GLY A 35 -2.78 -7.97 14.34
C GLY A 35 -3.77 -8.91 13.66
N LEU A 36 -3.53 -9.23 12.38
CA LEU A 36 -4.30 -10.23 11.64
C LEU A 36 -3.57 -11.58 11.67
N CYS A 37 -4.04 -12.49 12.53
CA CYS A 37 -3.44 -13.81 12.73
C CYS A 37 -4.28 -14.91 12.06
N GLY A 38 -3.61 -15.98 11.64
CA GLY A 38 -4.24 -17.16 11.04
C GLY A 38 -3.24 -18.02 10.28
N GLU A 39 -3.63 -19.24 9.95
CA GLU A 39 -2.81 -20.18 9.17
C GLU A 39 -2.54 -19.68 7.74
N ASN A 40 -1.54 -20.28 7.07
CA ASN A 40 -1.31 -20.03 5.66
C ASN A 40 -2.52 -20.48 4.84
N GLY A 41 -3.00 -19.61 3.96
CA GLY A 41 -4.22 -19.86 3.20
C GLY A 41 -5.52 -19.40 3.88
N ALA A 42 -5.49 -18.90 5.12
CA ALA A 42 -6.69 -18.41 5.85
C ALA A 42 -7.30 -17.11 5.28
N GLY A 43 -6.84 -16.62 4.12
CA GLY A 43 -7.42 -15.44 3.47
C GLY A 43 -6.85 -14.09 3.89
N LYS A 44 -5.85 -14.03 4.79
CA LYS A 44 -5.25 -12.75 5.26
C LYS A 44 -4.80 -11.83 4.12
N SER A 45 -3.99 -12.36 3.21
CA SER A 45 -3.51 -11.60 2.05
C SER A 45 -4.65 -11.23 1.09
N THR A 46 -5.67 -12.07 0.96
CA THR A 46 -6.87 -11.78 0.16
C THR A 46 -7.63 -10.60 0.74
N LEU A 47 -7.76 -10.54 2.06
CA LEU A 47 -8.44 -9.44 2.74
C LEU A 47 -7.70 -8.11 2.55
N MET A 48 -6.37 -8.12 2.67
CA MET A 48 -5.54 -6.93 2.38
C MET A 48 -5.64 -6.49 0.92
N LYS A 49 -5.70 -7.44 -0.03
CA LYS A 49 -5.90 -7.15 -1.46
C LYS A 49 -7.30 -6.61 -1.77
N VAL A 50 -8.32 -6.97 -1.00
CA VAL A 50 -9.66 -6.34 -1.07
C VAL A 50 -9.59 -4.90 -0.57
N LEU A 51 -8.96 -4.66 0.58
CA LEU A 51 -8.84 -3.32 1.17
C LEU A 51 -8.05 -2.36 0.27
N SER A 52 -6.96 -2.83 -0.34
CA SER A 52 -6.10 -2.03 -1.23
C SER A 52 -6.60 -1.94 -2.68
N ALA A 53 -7.81 -2.44 -2.97
CA ALA A 53 -8.41 -2.49 -4.31
C ALA A 53 -7.56 -3.20 -5.39
N VAL A 54 -6.62 -4.08 -5.00
CA VAL A 54 -6.07 -5.10 -5.92
C VAL A 54 -7.20 -5.97 -6.43
N TYR A 55 -8.20 -6.24 -5.59
CA TYR A 55 -9.51 -6.74 -6.00
C TYR A 55 -10.50 -5.58 -5.96
N PRO A 56 -10.88 -5.01 -7.13
CA PRO A 56 -11.73 -3.83 -7.20
C PRO A 56 -13.11 -4.04 -6.60
N HIS A 57 -13.74 -2.94 -6.19
CA HIS A 57 -15.14 -2.97 -5.77
C HIS A 57 -16.03 -3.63 -6.84
N GLY A 58 -16.98 -4.46 -6.42
CA GLY A 58 -17.83 -5.27 -7.31
C GLY A 58 -17.25 -6.66 -7.66
N THR A 59 -16.02 -6.98 -7.26
CA THR A 59 -15.45 -8.33 -7.40
C THR A 59 -15.51 -9.14 -6.10
N TRP A 60 -16.09 -8.59 -5.07
CA TRP A 60 -16.32 -9.15 -3.73
C TRP A 60 -17.62 -8.58 -3.17
N ASP A 61 -18.18 -9.21 -2.16
CA ASP A 61 -19.39 -8.77 -1.47
C ASP A 61 -19.06 -8.25 -0.07
N GLY A 62 -19.94 -7.41 0.47
CA GLY A 62 -19.79 -6.74 1.75
C GLY A 62 -19.62 -5.25 1.60
N GLU A 63 -19.17 -4.58 2.65
CA GLU A 63 -19.00 -3.14 2.67
C GLU A 63 -17.67 -2.75 3.34
N ILE A 64 -17.00 -1.74 2.78
CA ILE A 64 -15.85 -1.09 3.42
C ILE A 64 -16.23 0.36 3.68
N ILE A 65 -16.04 0.80 4.93
CA ILE A 65 -16.20 2.17 5.36
C ILE A 65 -14.83 2.69 5.79
N TRP A 66 -14.42 3.80 5.20
CA TRP A 66 -13.17 4.48 5.49
C TRP A 66 -13.46 5.91 5.92
N ASP A 67 -13.00 6.29 7.11
CA ASP A 67 -13.26 7.60 7.74
C ASP A 67 -14.74 8.01 7.68
N GLY A 68 -15.62 7.05 8.00
CA GLY A 68 -17.07 7.23 8.02
C GLY A 68 -17.75 7.29 6.66
N GLN A 69 -17.02 7.08 5.54
CA GLN A 69 -17.58 7.09 4.19
C GLN A 69 -17.44 5.71 3.51
N PRO A 70 -18.45 5.28 2.73
CA PRO A 70 -18.32 4.04 1.95
C PRO A 70 -17.15 4.13 0.95
N LEU A 71 -16.21 3.19 1.03
CA LEU A 71 -15.08 3.07 0.12
C LEU A 71 -15.44 2.12 -1.03
N ARG A 72 -15.51 2.63 -2.24
CA ARG A 72 -15.82 1.88 -3.46
C ARG A 72 -14.72 2.04 -4.51
N ALA A 73 -13.49 1.71 -4.12
CA ALA A 73 -12.33 1.87 -4.96
C ALA A 73 -12.27 0.82 -6.08
N HIS A 74 -11.91 1.26 -7.27
CA HIS A 74 -11.76 0.44 -8.47
C HIS A 74 -10.29 0.26 -8.87
N SER A 75 -9.38 0.93 -8.19
CA SER A 75 -7.93 0.85 -8.43
C SER A 75 -7.13 1.10 -7.15
N ILE A 76 -5.88 0.63 -7.16
CA ILE A 76 -4.92 0.88 -6.07
C ILE A 76 -4.69 2.39 -5.90
N ALA A 77 -4.58 3.13 -7.01
CA ALA A 77 -4.38 4.58 -6.97
C ALA A 77 -5.50 5.32 -6.22
N GLU A 78 -6.74 4.84 -6.29
CA GLU A 78 -7.86 5.42 -5.55
C GLU A 78 -7.74 5.17 -4.04
N THR A 79 -7.31 3.98 -3.62
CA THR A 79 -7.08 3.69 -2.19
C THR A 79 -5.90 4.44 -1.64
N GLU A 80 -4.81 4.57 -2.41
CA GLU A 80 -3.64 5.38 -2.04
C GLU A 80 -3.99 6.87 -1.89
N ALA A 81 -4.82 7.40 -2.78
CA ALA A 81 -5.33 8.78 -2.67
C ALA A 81 -6.16 9.01 -1.39
N CYS A 82 -6.80 7.95 -0.87
CA CYS A 82 -7.51 7.98 0.42
C CYS A 82 -6.57 7.77 1.62
N GLY A 83 -5.28 7.50 1.40
CA GLY A 83 -4.30 7.24 2.45
C GLY A 83 -4.21 5.76 2.88
N ILE A 84 -4.79 4.84 2.13
CA ILE A 84 -4.67 3.39 2.36
C ILE A 84 -3.52 2.86 1.51
N VAL A 85 -2.45 2.42 2.16
CA VAL A 85 -1.23 1.91 1.51
C VAL A 85 -0.97 0.48 1.96
N ILE A 86 -0.51 -0.37 1.06
CA ILE A 86 -0.09 -1.74 1.35
C ILE A 86 1.42 -1.86 1.26
N ILE A 87 2.03 -2.49 2.26
CA ILE A 87 3.44 -2.90 2.21
C ILE A 87 3.46 -4.39 1.87
N HIS A 88 4.02 -4.73 0.71
CA HIS A 88 4.15 -6.11 0.27
C HIS A 88 5.26 -6.82 1.02
N GLN A 89 5.09 -8.13 1.22
CA GLN A 89 6.08 -8.97 1.89
C GLN A 89 7.37 -9.13 1.06
N GLU A 90 7.26 -9.12 -0.26
CA GLU A 90 8.39 -9.21 -1.16
C GLU A 90 8.85 -7.79 -1.56
N LEU A 91 10.15 -7.53 -1.39
CA LEU A 91 10.78 -6.31 -1.86
C LEU A 91 10.96 -6.41 -3.39
N THR A 92 10.13 -5.70 -4.13
CA THR A 92 10.17 -5.65 -5.61
C THR A 92 11.00 -4.46 -6.09
N LEU A 93 12.17 -4.26 -5.46
CA LEU A 93 13.08 -3.19 -5.86
C LEU A 93 13.82 -3.55 -7.16
N VAL A 94 14.11 -2.55 -7.98
CA VAL A 94 14.96 -2.69 -9.16
C VAL A 94 16.40 -2.39 -8.76
N PRO A 95 17.29 -3.42 -8.68
CA PRO A 95 18.60 -3.28 -8.06
C PRO A 95 19.52 -2.24 -8.71
N ASP A 96 19.38 -2.06 -10.03
CA ASP A 96 20.23 -1.18 -10.84
C ASP A 96 19.77 0.29 -10.85
N LEU A 97 18.55 0.55 -10.40
CA LEU A 97 18.03 1.92 -10.26
C LEU A 97 18.45 2.52 -8.92
N SER A 98 18.57 3.84 -8.89
CA SER A 98 18.86 4.58 -7.67
C SER A 98 17.73 4.42 -6.63
N VAL A 99 18.05 4.71 -5.37
CA VAL A 99 17.03 4.71 -4.29
C VAL A 99 15.90 5.67 -4.63
N ALA A 100 16.20 6.88 -5.12
CA ALA A 100 15.19 7.86 -5.51
C ALA A 100 14.30 7.36 -6.65
N GLU A 101 14.85 6.70 -7.67
CA GLU A 101 14.06 6.12 -8.77
C GLU A 101 13.17 4.99 -8.30
N ASN A 102 13.64 4.14 -7.38
CA ASN A 102 12.80 3.10 -6.78
C ASN A 102 11.65 3.68 -5.95
N ILE A 103 11.90 4.73 -5.15
CA ILE A 103 10.87 5.40 -4.34
C ILE A 103 9.76 5.99 -5.21
N PHE A 104 10.13 6.58 -6.34
CA PHE A 104 9.17 7.27 -7.22
C PHE A 104 8.69 6.43 -8.39
N MET A 105 9.01 5.14 -8.45
CA MET A 105 8.57 4.26 -9.54
C MET A 105 7.04 4.20 -9.61
N GLY A 106 6.48 4.59 -10.77
CA GLY A 106 5.04 4.71 -10.99
C GLY A 106 4.39 5.99 -10.45
N HIS A 107 5.16 6.83 -9.73
CA HIS A 107 4.73 8.12 -9.18
C HIS A 107 5.77 9.21 -9.47
N GLU A 108 6.43 9.13 -10.63
CA GLU A 108 7.51 10.01 -11.02
C GLU A 108 7.08 11.48 -11.02
N LEU A 109 7.91 12.35 -10.42
CA LEU A 109 7.69 13.77 -10.49
C LEU A 109 8.10 14.27 -11.89
N THR A 110 7.17 14.95 -12.59
CA THR A 110 7.36 15.40 -13.95
C THR A 110 7.38 16.92 -14.08
N LEU A 111 8.16 17.41 -15.05
CA LEU A 111 8.13 18.78 -15.52
C LEU A 111 6.99 18.97 -16.56
N PRO A 112 6.59 20.22 -16.84
CA PRO A 112 5.73 20.50 -17.98
C PRO A 112 6.30 19.87 -19.26
N GLY A 113 5.47 19.09 -19.96
CA GLY A 113 5.90 18.31 -21.12
C GLY A 113 6.28 16.84 -20.84
N GLY A 114 6.02 16.35 -19.62
CA GLY A 114 6.14 14.92 -19.27
C GLY A 114 7.57 14.41 -19.05
N ARG A 115 8.58 15.29 -18.98
CA ARG A 115 9.95 14.90 -18.66
C ARG A 115 10.10 14.69 -17.15
N MET A 116 10.85 13.66 -16.74
CA MET A 116 11.15 13.41 -15.33
C MET A 116 11.91 14.58 -14.69
N ASN A 117 11.48 14.96 -13.49
CA ASN A 117 12.14 15.98 -12.66
C ASN A 117 13.07 15.31 -11.64
N TYR A 118 14.20 14.79 -12.10
CA TYR A 118 15.18 14.12 -11.25
C TYR A 118 15.61 14.95 -10.03
N PRO A 119 15.94 16.25 -10.17
CA PRO A 119 16.30 17.05 -9.00
C PRO A 119 15.23 17.11 -7.92
N ALA A 120 13.96 17.23 -8.30
CA ALA A 120 12.85 17.23 -7.35
C ALA A 120 12.65 15.85 -6.69
N MET A 121 12.81 14.77 -7.45
CA MET A 121 12.75 13.39 -6.93
C MET A 121 13.87 13.16 -5.91
N MET A 122 15.12 13.54 -6.23
CA MET A 122 16.27 13.41 -5.32
C MET A 122 16.03 14.18 -4.02
N HIS A 123 15.68 15.45 -4.11
CA HIS A 123 15.43 16.29 -2.93
C HIS A 123 14.30 15.72 -2.05
N ARG A 124 13.22 15.22 -2.67
CA ARG A 124 12.12 14.63 -1.93
C ARG A 124 12.49 13.29 -1.30
N ALA A 125 13.28 12.46 -1.99
CA ALA A 125 13.80 11.21 -1.44
C ALA A 125 14.72 11.46 -0.24
N GLU A 126 15.63 12.43 -0.30
CA GLU A 126 16.47 12.82 0.83
C GLU A 126 15.63 13.25 2.05
N ALA A 127 14.58 14.06 1.82
CA ALA A 127 13.68 14.47 2.89
C ALA A 127 12.98 13.26 3.56
N LEU A 128 12.55 12.27 2.76
CA LEU A 128 11.96 11.03 3.28
C LEU A 128 12.96 10.21 4.09
N MET A 129 14.22 10.08 3.64
CA MET A 129 15.27 9.38 4.41
C MET A 129 15.53 10.06 5.77
N HIS A 130 15.53 11.39 5.80
CA HIS A 130 15.63 12.14 7.05
C HIS A 130 14.44 11.90 7.98
N GLU A 131 13.23 11.90 7.46
CA GLU A 131 12.00 11.61 8.20
C GLU A 131 12.00 10.20 8.81
N LEU A 132 12.48 9.21 8.04
CA LEU A 132 12.65 7.83 8.47
C LEU A 132 13.88 7.60 9.38
N LYS A 133 14.67 8.65 9.65
CA LYS A 133 15.90 8.60 10.47
C LYS A 133 16.99 7.66 9.92
N VAL A 134 17.09 7.59 8.60
CA VAL A 134 18.14 6.86 7.86
C VAL A 134 18.90 7.80 6.90
N PRO A 135 19.47 8.91 7.41
CA PRO A 135 20.11 9.95 6.58
C PRO A 135 21.39 9.47 5.88
N ASP A 136 21.94 8.34 6.27
CA ASP A 136 23.19 7.79 5.70
C ASP A 136 22.98 7.15 4.31
N ILE A 137 21.71 7.01 3.87
CA ILE A 137 21.39 6.50 2.55
C ILE A 137 21.57 7.61 1.50
N ASN A 138 22.54 7.42 0.59
CA ASN A 138 22.66 8.28 -0.59
C ASN A 138 21.62 7.88 -1.64
N VAL A 139 20.60 8.70 -1.79
CA VAL A 139 19.45 8.40 -2.66
C VAL A 139 19.78 8.35 -4.16
N ALA A 140 20.96 8.85 -4.56
CA ALA A 140 21.44 8.81 -5.93
C ALA A 140 22.14 7.49 -6.32
N LEU A 141 22.47 6.65 -5.36
CA LEU A 141 23.14 5.39 -5.61
C LEU A 141 22.13 4.26 -5.89
N PRO A 142 22.53 3.26 -6.71
CA PRO A 142 21.74 2.06 -6.95
C PRO A 142 21.43 1.31 -5.65
N VAL A 143 20.21 0.76 -5.57
CA VAL A 143 19.76 -0.01 -4.39
C VAL A 143 20.64 -1.23 -4.12
N SER A 144 21.23 -1.82 -5.17
CA SER A 144 22.16 -2.95 -5.06
C SER A 144 23.40 -2.69 -4.20
N GLN A 145 23.74 -1.42 -3.95
CA GLN A 145 24.86 -1.04 -3.08
C GLN A 145 24.51 -1.14 -1.59
N TYR A 146 23.24 -1.30 -1.25
CA TYR A 146 22.76 -1.40 0.12
C TYR A 146 22.41 -2.85 0.47
N GLY A 147 22.80 -3.29 1.67
CA GLY A 147 22.45 -4.61 2.19
C GLY A 147 20.94 -4.73 2.47
N GLY A 148 20.42 -5.97 2.52
CA GLY A 148 19.00 -6.26 2.68
C GLY A 148 18.31 -5.63 3.92
N GLY A 149 19.07 -5.14 4.89
CA GLY A 149 18.53 -4.39 6.03
C GLY A 149 18.20 -2.91 5.75
N TYR A 150 18.68 -2.40 4.60
CA TYR A 150 18.43 -1.02 4.14
C TYR A 150 17.54 -0.98 2.88
N GLN A 151 17.23 -2.12 2.31
CA GLN A 151 16.31 -2.31 1.20
C GLN A 151 14.91 -2.50 1.74
#